data_618cc690635a351cd45d6047bd52a4f9
#
_entry.id   618cc690635a351cd45d6047bd52a4f9
#
_cell.length_a   1.000
_cell.length_b   1.000
_cell.length_c   1.000
_cell.angle_alpha   90.00
_cell.angle_beta   90.00
_cell.angle_gamma   90.00
#
_symmetry.space_group_name_H-M   'P 1'
#
loop_
_entity.id
_entity.type
_entity.pdbx_description
1 polymer ?
#
loop_
_entity_poly.entity_id
_entity_poly.type
_entity_poly.pdbx_seq_one_letter_code
_entity_poly.pdbx_strand_id
1 'polypeptide(L)'
;HSLGGALATLCALDLVDNGLPVWNVVTFGSPRVGNGAFRDLYNDELHEESLRLVAQGDPVTVMPLWFNGYRHVGREVYLQNDGDVKIEPGLIGKAIPAAEAIYHDIRDTEETKSLVFFGPHAIRNYAKLIAALA
;
A
#
# COMPACT_ATOMS: atom_id res chain seq x y z
N HIS A 1 -4.92 7.74 3.26
CA HIS A 1 -4.61 6.54 4.03
C HIS A 1 -5.72 5.50 3.92
N SER A 2 -5.35 4.20 3.85
CA SER A 2 -6.30 3.09 3.84
C SER A 2 -7.31 3.19 2.67
N LEU A 3 -8.61 3.01 2.93
CA LEU A 3 -9.68 3.20 1.93
C LEU A 3 -9.59 4.58 1.26
N GLY A 4 -9.25 5.63 2.02
CA GLY A 4 -9.03 6.96 1.47
C GLY A 4 -7.92 7.01 0.40
N GLY A 5 -6.88 6.16 0.54
CA GLY A 5 -5.86 6.00 -0.49
C GLY A 5 -6.42 5.38 -1.78
N ALA A 6 -7.27 4.37 -1.66
CA ALA A 6 -7.95 3.78 -2.81
C ALA A 6 -8.89 4.80 -3.52
N LEU A 7 -9.63 5.58 -2.73
CA LEU A 7 -10.50 6.63 -3.28
C LEU A 7 -9.70 7.74 -3.96
N ALA A 8 -8.56 8.15 -3.40
CA ALA A 8 -7.66 9.12 -4.01
C ALA A 8 -7.10 8.62 -5.35
N THR A 9 -6.75 7.33 -5.43
CA THR A 9 -6.29 6.69 -6.67
C THR A 9 -7.38 6.73 -7.76
N LEU A 10 -8.62 6.38 -7.42
CA LEU A 10 -9.75 6.46 -8.37
C LEU A 10 -10.00 7.90 -8.81
N CYS A 11 -10.02 8.83 -7.86
CA CYS A 11 -10.25 10.25 -8.14
C CYS A 11 -9.13 10.83 -9.04
N ALA A 12 -7.88 10.46 -8.82
CA ALA A 12 -6.77 10.95 -9.63
C ALA A 12 -6.93 10.56 -11.11
N LEU A 13 -7.28 9.31 -11.38
CA LEU A 13 -7.53 8.86 -12.75
C LEU A 13 -8.76 9.57 -13.38
N ASP A 14 -9.84 9.72 -12.62
CA ASP A 14 -11.03 10.45 -13.07
C ASP A 14 -10.73 11.92 -13.41
N LEU A 15 -9.89 12.58 -12.60
CA LEU A 15 -9.44 13.94 -12.88
C LEU A 15 -8.66 14.04 -14.20
N VAL A 16 -7.72 13.13 -14.44
CA VAL A 16 -6.93 13.10 -15.69
C VAL A 16 -7.83 12.82 -16.89
N ASP A 17 -8.75 11.86 -16.77
CA ASP A 17 -9.71 11.52 -17.84
C ASP A 17 -10.62 12.72 -18.21
N ASN A 18 -10.89 13.59 -17.24
CA ASN A 18 -11.60 14.85 -17.44
C ASN A 18 -10.70 16.06 -17.82
N GLY A 19 -9.44 15.82 -18.16
CA GLY A 19 -8.50 16.85 -18.61
C GLY A 19 -7.98 17.78 -17.50
N LEU A 20 -8.11 17.38 -16.23
CA LEU A 20 -7.61 18.14 -15.09
C LEU A 20 -6.20 17.64 -14.69
N PRO A 21 -5.25 18.55 -14.42
CA PRO A 21 -3.89 18.16 -14.08
C PRO A 21 -3.83 17.52 -12.69
N VAL A 22 -3.12 16.40 -12.60
CA VAL A 22 -2.76 15.76 -11.33
C VAL A 22 -1.25 15.80 -11.20
N TRP A 23 -0.74 16.50 -10.18
CA TRP A 23 0.69 16.71 -9.99
C TRP A 23 1.37 15.59 -9.18
N ASN A 24 0.69 15.13 -8.14
CA ASN A 24 1.18 14.05 -7.29
C ASN A 24 0.03 13.31 -6.61
N VAL A 25 0.19 12.00 -6.48
CA VAL A 25 -0.70 11.14 -5.70
C VAL A 25 0.13 10.40 -4.66
N VAL A 26 -0.06 10.72 -3.39
CA VAL A 26 0.66 10.05 -2.30
C VAL A 26 -0.32 9.31 -1.42
N THR A 27 -0.14 7.99 -1.29
CA THR A 27 -1.02 7.15 -0.48
C THR A 27 -0.24 6.37 0.56
N PHE A 28 -0.90 6.08 1.68
CA PHE A 28 -0.34 5.35 2.83
C PHE A 28 -1.24 4.15 3.13
N GLY A 29 -0.69 2.94 3.11
CA GLY A 29 -1.45 1.74 3.42
C GLY A 29 -2.66 1.50 2.51
N SER A 30 -2.60 1.96 1.26
CA SER A 30 -3.72 1.80 0.32
C SER A 30 -3.87 0.35 -0.12
N PRO A 31 -5.08 -0.20 -0.14
CA PRO A 31 -5.34 -1.50 -0.75
C PRO A 31 -5.22 -1.44 -2.27
N ARG A 32 -5.30 -2.60 -2.93
CA ARG A 32 -5.43 -2.66 -4.40
C ARG A 32 -6.79 -2.11 -4.82
N VAL A 33 -6.81 -1.39 -5.95
CA VAL A 33 -8.00 -0.64 -6.37
C VAL A 33 -8.73 -1.29 -7.53
N GLY A 34 -7.99 -1.77 -8.55
CA GLY A 34 -8.58 -2.28 -9.77
C GLY A 34 -7.86 -3.52 -10.31
N ASN A 35 -8.31 -3.99 -11.45
CA ASN A 35 -7.74 -5.13 -12.17
C ASN A 35 -6.50 -4.73 -13.00
N GLY A 36 -5.99 -5.68 -13.83
CA GLY A 36 -4.85 -5.43 -14.69
C GLY A 36 -5.07 -4.28 -15.68
N ALA A 37 -6.25 -4.22 -16.31
CA ALA A 37 -6.56 -3.15 -17.26
C ALA A 37 -6.60 -1.76 -16.59
N PHE A 38 -7.16 -1.68 -15.38
CA PHE A 38 -7.13 -0.46 -14.58
C PHE A 38 -5.70 -0.05 -14.23
N ARG A 39 -4.86 -1.02 -13.80
CA ARG A 39 -3.44 -0.75 -13.51
C ARG A 39 -2.72 -0.18 -14.73
N ASP A 40 -2.91 -0.79 -15.90
CA ASP A 40 -2.22 -0.39 -17.11
C ASP A 40 -2.63 1.03 -17.50
N LEU A 41 -3.94 1.32 -17.53
CA LEU A 41 -4.46 2.66 -17.80
C LEU A 41 -3.94 3.70 -16.78
N TYR A 42 -3.99 3.39 -15.50
CA TYR A 42 -3.50 4.30 -14.46
C TYR A 42 -2.01 4.57 -14.58
N ASN A 43 -1.21 3.55 -14.83
CA ASN A 43 0.24 3.69 -14.91
C ASN A 43 0.69 4.37 -16.20
N ASP A 44 -0.05 4.26 -17.28
CA ASP A 44 0.24 5.02 -18.51
C ASP A 44 0.13 6.54 -18.27
N GLU A 45 -0.77 6.96 -17.37
CA GLU A 45 -1.04 8.38 -17.11
C GLU A 45 -0.34 8.93 -15.85
N LEU A 46 -0.19 8.12 -14.80
CA LEU A 46 0.13 8.61 -13.45
C LEU A 46 1.19 7.78 -12.71
N HIS A 47 1.95 6.92 -13.39
CA HIS A 47 2.94 6.06 -12.71
C HIS A 47 3.99 6.87 -11.96
N GLU A 48 4.59 7.85 -12.63
CA GLU A 48 5.67 8.66 -12.08
C GLU A 48 5.19 9.65 -11.01
N GLU A 49 3.96 10.12 -11.12
CA GLU A 49 3.32 11.05 -10.21
C GLU A 49 2.80 10.35 -8.93
N SER A 50 2.76 9.02 -8.93
CA SER A 50 2.11 8.25 -7.86
C SER A 50 3.12 7.54 -6.97
N LEU A 51 3.08 7.85 -5.67
CA LEU A 51 3.85 7.18 -4.62
C LEU A 51 2.91 6.46 -3.67
N ARG A 52 3.11 5.17 -3.52
CA ARG A 52 2.34 4.32 -2.62
C ARG A 52 3.26 3.84 -1.48
N LEU A 53 3.13 4.45 -0.31
CA LEU A 53 3.88 4.08 0.88
C LEU A 53 3.24 2.86 1.55
N VAL A 54 4.07 1.86 1.81
CA VAL A 54 3.68 0.56 2.37
C VAL A 54 4.55 0.27 3.58
N ALA A 55 3.97 0.20 4.76
CA ALA A 55 4.69 -0.23 5.96
C ALA A 55 4.84 -1.76 5.99
N GLN A 56 5.98 -2.23 6.46
CA GLN A 56 6.24 -3.65 6.64
C GLN A 56 5.17 -4.29 7.54
N GLY A 57 4.57 -5.37 7.05
CA GLY A 57 3.54 -6.11 7.78
C GLY A 57 2.13 -5.50 7.73
N ASP A 58 1.90 -4.42 6.98
CA ASP A 58 0.56 -3.85 6.81
C ASP A 58 -0.35 -4.80 5.99
N PRO A 59 -1.37 -5.42 6.61
CA PRO A 59 -2.21 -6.40 5.95
C PRO A 59 -3.17 -5.77 4.91
N VAL A 60 -3.51 -4.49 5.06
CA VAL A 60 -4.44 -3.81 4.13
C VAL A 60 -3.82 -3.67 2.75
N THR A 61 -2.51 -3.48 2.67
CA THR A 61 -1.80 -3.32 1.40
C THR A 61 -1.78 -4.60 0.55
N VAL A 62 -2.04 -5.77 1.13
CA VAL A 62 -2.14 -7.02 0.37
C VAL A 62 -3.56 -7.34 -0.06
N MET A 63 -4.54 -6.54 0.37
CA MET A 63 -5.96 -6.71 0.04
C MET A 63 -6.39 -5.80 -1.14
N PRO A 64 -7.43 -6.16 -1.90
CA PRO A 64 -7.87 -7.54 -2.11
C PRO A 64 -6.75 -8.40 -2.67
N LEU A 65 -6.81 -9.71 -2.43
CA LEU A 65 -5.72 -10.61 -2.82
C LEU A 65 -5.52 -10.62 -4.34
N TRP A 66 -4.26 -10.71 -4.77
CA TRP A 66 -3.87 -10.62 -6.19
C TRP A 66 -4.52 -11.67 -7.09
N PHE A 67 -4.84 -12.86 -6.56
CA PHE A 67 -5.51 -13.92 -7.31
C PHE A 67 -6.98 -13.61 -7.61
N ASN A 68 -7.58 -12.62 -6.94
CA ASN A 68 -8.90 -12.06 -7.30
C ASN A 68 -8.82 -11.08 -8.48
N GLY A 69 -7.68 -11.00 -9.16
CA GLY A 69 -7.47 -10.12 -10.31
C GLY A 69 -7.04 -8.70 -9.97
N TYR A 70 -7.02 -8.30 -8.70
CA TYR A 70 -6.64 -6.96 -8.30
C TYR A 70 -5.13 -6.70 -8.41
N ARG A 71 -4.77 -5.48 -8.79
CA ARG A 71 -3.38 -5.03 -8.95
C ARG A 71 -3.16 -3.69 -8.25
N HIS A 72 -1.93 -3.45 -7.83
CA HIS A 72 -1.49 -2.13 -7.39
C HIS A 72 -1.12 -1.26 -8.58
N VAL A 73 -1.14 0.06 -8.34
CA VAL A 73 -0.76 1.11 -9.30
C VAL A 73 0.29 2.04 -8.69
N GLY A 74 0.98 2.80 -9.52
CA GLY A 74 2.02 3.74 -9.11
C GLY A 74 3.24 3.05 -8.51
N ARG A 75 4.25 3.85 -8.17
CA ARG A 75 5.51 3.37 -7.59
C ARG A 75 5.36 3.05 -6.12
N GLU A 76 5.95 1.95 -5.69
CA GLU A 76 5.93 1.54 -4.29
C GLU A 76 7.15 2.04 -3.54
N VAL A 77 6.92 2.63 -2.37
CA VAL A 77 7.92 2.94 -1.36
C VAL A 77 7.64 2.06 -0.15
N TYR A 78 8.46 1.03 0.04
CA TYR A 78 8.32 0.06 1.13
C TYR A 78 9.15 0.49 2.33
N LEU A 79 8.47 0.73 3.46
CA LEU A 79 9.05 1.18 4.71
C LEU A 79 9.27 -0.03 5.64
N GLN A 80 10.52 -0.34 5.95
CA GLN A 80 10.87 -1.44 6.86
C GLN A 80 10.94 -0.96 8.31
N ASN A 81 10.75 -1.87 9.25
CA ASN A 81 10.75 -1.55 10.68
C ASN A 81 12.14 -1.19 11.22
N ASP A 82 13.20 -1.55 10.52
CA ASP A 82 14.61 -1.21 10.83
C ASP A 82 15.03 0.16 10.31
N GLY A 83 14.13 0.88 9.63
CA GLY A 83 14.38 2.19 9.04
C GLY A 83 14.85 2.13 7.58
N ASP A 84 15.02 0.94 7.00
CA ASP A 84 15.34 0.79 5.58
C ASP A 84 14.13 1.14 4.71
N VAL A 85 14.41 1.77 3.56
CA VAL A 85 13.41 2.09 2.53
C VAL A 85 13.78 1.41 1.24
N LYS A 86 12.83 0.67 0.67
CA LYS A 86 12.99 0.06 -0.65
C LYS A 86 12.00 0.66 -1.62
N ILE A 87 12.50 1.12 -2.76
CA ILE A 87 11.67 1.61 -3.85
C ILE A 87 11.44 0.44 -4.82
N GLU A 88 10.17 0.18 -5.11
CA GLU A 88 9.73 -0.92 -6.01
C GLU A 88 10.35 -2.29 -5.67
N PRO A 89 10.32 -2.74 -4.42
CA PRO A 89 10.81 -4.06 -4.10
C PRO A 89 9.92 -5.10 -4.79
N GLY A 90 10.49 -5.94 -5.64
CA GLY A 90 9.76 -7.02 -6.29
C GLY A 90 9.04 -7.93 -5.29
N LEU A 91 8.13 -8.78 -5.78
CA LEU A 91 7.32 -9.72 -5.00
C LEU A 91 8.13 -10.56 -3.99
N ILE A 92 9.37 -10.90 -4.32
CA ILE A 92 10.27 -11.72 -3.48
C ILE A 92 10.67 -10.98 -2.20
N GLY A 93 10.86 -9.65 -2.25
CA GLY A 93 11.22 -8.85 -1.09
C GLY A 93 10.10 -8.66 -0.06
N LYS A 94 8.85 -9.01 -0.40
CA LYS A 94 7.66 -8.82 0.43
C LYS A 94 7.06 -10.12 0.96
N ALA A 95 7.34 -11.25 0.32
CA ALA A 95 6.66 -12.52 0.61
C ALA A 95 6.96 -13.03 2.02
N ILE A 96 8.18 -12.85 2.51
CA ILE A 96 8.61 -13.34 3.82
C ILE A 96 7.98 -12.54 4.97
N PRO A 97 8.07 -11.18 5.00
CA PRO A 97 7.45 -10.41 6.06
C PRO A 97 5.92 -10.51 6.12
N ALA A 98 5.25 -10.63 4.97
CA ALA A 98 3.80 -10.80 4.93
C ALA A 98 3.37 -12.18 5.43
N ALA A 99 4.11 -13.24 5.11
CA ALA A 99 3.87 -14.60 5.62
C ALA A 99 4.13 -14.69 7.12
N GLU A 100 5.16 -14.03 7.64
CA GLU A 100 5.45 -13.95 9.07
C GLU A 100 4.36 -13.19 9.84
N ALA A 101 3.87 -12.07 9.32
CA ALA A 101 2.77 -11.31 9.92
C ALA A 101 1.48 -12.15 10.00
N ILE A 102 1.15 -12.87 8.92
CA ILE A 102 -0.01 -13.77 8.88
C ILE A 102 0.18 -14.97 9.84
N TYR A 103 1.41 -15.53 9.92
CA TYR A 103 1.71 -16.68 10.78
C TYR A 103 1.65 -16.32 12.26
N HIS A 104 2.16 -15.16 12.67
CA HIS A 104 2.06 -14.69 14.05
C HIS A 104 0.61 -14.44 14.47
N ASP A 105 -0.23 -13.95 13.56
CA ASP A 105 -1.64 -13.66 13.83
C ASP A 105 -2.49 -14.93 14.04
N ILE A 106 -2.15 -16.03 13.37
CA ILE A 106 -2.87 -17.32 13.53
C ILE A 106 -2.57 -17.98 14.88
N ARG A 107 -1.45 -17.64 15.52
CA ARG A 107 -0.97 -18.34 16.71
C ARG A 107 -1.43 -17.75 18.04
N ASP A 108 -1.83 -16.49 18.10
CA ASP A 108 -2.21 -15.79 19.34
C ASP A 108 -3.72 -15.50 19.46
N THR A 109 -4.28 -15.68 20.65
CA THR A 109 -5.72 -15.75 20.97
C THR A 109 -6.57 -14.49 20.73
N GLU A 110 -7.88 -14.68 20.58
CA GLU A 110 -8.90 -13.91 19.86
C GLU A 110 -9.10 -12.41 20.17
N GLU A 111 -8.87 -11.88 21.32
CA GLU A 111 -9.17 -10.45 21.62
C GLU A 111 -8.01 -9.47 21.40
N THR A 112 -6.78 -9.92 21.53
CA THR A 112 -5.58 -9.09 21.33
C THR A 112 -5.21 -8.99 19.84
N LYS A 113 -5.68 -9.92 19.03
CA LYS A 113 -5.34 -10.09 17.60
C LYS A 113 -5.68 -8.90 16.72
N SER A 114 -6.85 -8.30 16.89
CA SER A 114 -7.30 -7.21 16.02
C SER A 114 -6.39 -5.98 16.10
N LEU A 115 -5.94 -5.62 17.31
CA LEU A 115 -5.07 -4.44 17.52
C LEU A 115 -3.63 -4.69 17.04
N VAL A 116 -3.13 -5.90 17.20
CA VAL A 116 -1.77 -6.28 16.73
C VAL A 116 -1.74 -6.40 15.22
N PHE A 117 -2.75 -7.01 14.61
CA PHE A 117 -2.87 -7.18 13.16
C PHE A 117 -2.95 -5.84 12.42
N PHE A 118 -3.73 -4.88 12.93
CA PHE A 118 -3.85 -3.56 12.31
C PHE A 118 -2.84 -2.51 12.82
N GLY A 119 -1.96 -2.87 13.75
CA GLY A 119 -0.91 -1.98 14.24
C GLY A 119 -0.02 -1.40 13.13
N PRO A 120 0.53 -2.22 12.23
CA PRO A 120 1.31 -1.74 11.09
C PRO A 120 0.51 -0.85 10.13
N HIS A 121 -0.82 -1.09 10.03
CA HIS A 121 -1.73 -0.29 9.20
C HIS A 121 -2.05 1.09 9.78
N ALA A 122 -1.92 1.30 11.08
CA ALA A 122 -2.27 2.58 11.68
C ALA A 122 -1.45 3.74 11.09
N ILE A 123 -2.12 4.85 10.77
CA ILE A 123 -1.44 6.05 10.21
C ILE A 123 -0.29 6.55 11.08
N ARG A 124 -0.41 6.41 12.41
CA ARG A 124 0.66 6.76 13.36
C ARG A 124 1.94 5.93 13.15
N ASN A 125 1.82 4.68 12.67
CA ASN A 125 2.99 3.85 12.34
C ASN A 125 3.71 4.40 11.11
N TYR A 126 2.98 4.77 10.06
CA TYR A 126 3.54 5.45 8.89
C TYR A 126 4.27 6.73 9.27
N ALA A 127 3.65 7.57 10.12
CA ALA A 127 4.27 8.79 10.61
C ALA A 127 5.59 8.53 11.37
N LYS A 128 5.65 7.48 12.20
CA LYS A 128 6.88 7.09 12.91
C LYS A 128 7.98 6.61 11.96
N LEU A 129 7.64 5.74 11.01
CA LEU A 129 8.60 5.23 10.04
C LEU A 129 9.19 6.35 9.17
N ILE A 130 8.36 7.30 8.72
CA ILE A 130 8.82 8.45 7.94
C ILE A 130 9.67 9.38 8.79
N ALA A 131 9.28 9.66 10.03
CA ALA A 131 10.07 10.52 10.92
C ALA A 131 11.45 9.94 11.25
N ALA A 132 11.63 8.63 11.17
CA ALA A 132 12.92 7.96 11.37
C ALA A 132 13.87 8.11 10.17
N LEU A 133 13.40 8.63 9.03
CA LEU A 133 14.21 8.87 7.83
C LEU A 133 14.80 10.29 7.79
N ALA A 134 14.37 11.18 8.68
CA ALA A 134 14.83 12.58 8.79
C ALA A 134 16.04 12.72 9.69
#